data_9bb6a7b94e0b07bc4077e23374640b08
#
_entry.id   9bb6a7b94e0b07bc4077e23374640b08
#
_cell.length_a   1.000
_cell.length_b   1.000
_cell.length_c   1.000
_cell.angle_alpha   90.00
_cell.angle_beta   90.00
_cell.angle_gamma   90.00
#
_symmetry.space_group_name_H-M   'P 1'
#
loop_
_entity.id
_entity.type
_entity.pdbx_description
1 polymer ?
#
loop_
_entity_poly.entity_id
_entity_poly.type
_entity_poly.pdbx_seq_one_letter_code
_entity_poly.pdbx_strand_id
1 'polypeptide(L)'
;MGEALNNEKTIREYLLGRISDETTLEALEDLLFADEEFCSQVALAEDEIINGYVLGQLDAADAASLEATLGNDPERRFKLDLARKVREKALAKSVNAVKEKPSFFGSINLFFRQPMYAGAFAVLLIAVLASAIYLSRKGSPDDLAELRSIYQQSRPTETRISEFGYAPLTQVRGAPESADQNRLRRIENSLIEATEKNPNAQTRHALGVFYLTQHEHQKAIKEFEGALKFGDDAKVHNDLGSAYFERAKTEPEDKRLEDLAQSLEEFTKATKLDGNLLEALFNKSLALQELRTMPRQAKESWKLYLQKDSSSPWADEARKNLARLESQQTLLKKDEQILSDFVIAYRNHDDARAQTIHDETKGLLKKPALQMQLSRRYLIARQRGDQAEAKESLDAMTFIGSFEQAQHSEFFFLN
;
A
#
# COMPACT_ATOMS: atom_id res chain seq x y z
N MET A 1 23.72 22.86 -16.25
CA MET A 1 23.51 23.12 -14.84
C MET A 1 22.63 22.03 -14.22
N GLY A 2 21.58 21.54 -14.89
CA GLY A 2 20.72 20.48 -14.39
C GLY A 2 21.38 19.11 -14.10
N GLU A 3 22.32 18.64 -14.93
CA GLU A 3 23.05 17.38 -14.70
C GLU A 3 23.95 17.40 -13.44
N ALA A 4 24.46 18.58 -13.07
CA ALA A 4 25.29 18.70 -11.85
C ALA A 4 24.48 18.67 -10.55
N LEU A 5 23.19 19.01 -10.61
CA LEU A 5 22.27 19.02 -9.46
C LEU A 5 21.58 17.67 -9.28
N ASN A 6 21.40 16.90 -10.33
CA ASN A 6 20.75 15.59 -10.32
C ASN A 6 21.77 14.47 -10.02
N ASN A 7 22.47 14.56 -8.88
CA ASN A 7 23.34 13.50 -8.39
C ASN A 7 22.98 13.13 -6.95
N GLU A 8 23.19 11.88 -6.59
CA GLU A 8 22.84 11.28 -5.30
C GLU A 8 23.42 12.07 -4.11
N LYS A 9 24.64 12.58 -4.23
CA LYS A 9 25.29 13.37 -3.20
C LYS A 9 24.58 14.71 -2.94
N THR A 10 24.21 15.42 -3.99
CA THR A 10 23.51 16.71 -3.90
C THR A 10 22.10 16.52 -3.32
N ILE A 11 21.40 15.48 -3.75
CA ILE A 11 20.08 15.12 -3.20
C ILE A 11 20.20 14.82 -1.70
N ARG A 12 21.22 14.05 -1.29
CA ARG A 12 21.47 13.72 0.11
C ARG A 12 21.76 14.96 0.95
N GLU A 13 22.64 15.86 0.48
CA GLU A 13 22.96 17.13 1.15
C GLU A 13 21.72 18.04 1.28
N TYR A 14 20.86 18.05 0.26
CA TYR A 14 19.59 18.77 0.28
C TYR A 14 18.66 18.21 1.36
N LEU A 15 18.47 16.89 1.40
CA LEU A 15 17.60 16.22 2.38
C LEU A 15 18.08 16.37 3.82
N LEU A 16 19.40 16.46 4.02
CA LEU A 16 20.02 16.69 5.30
C LEU A 16 20.12 18.17 5.71
N GLY A 17 19.61 19.09 4.86
CA GLY A 17 19.61 20.53 5.14
C GLY A 17 21.01 21.16 5.17
N ARG A 18 21.98 20.60 4.42
CA ARG A 18 23.38 21.05 4.41
C ARG A 18 23.72 22.00 3.28
N ILE A 19 22.78 22.22 2.35
CA ILE A 19 22.98 23.18 1.25
C ILE A 19 22.72 24.57 1.82
N SER A 20 23.77 25.40 1.85
CA SER A 20 23.72 26.78 2.36
C SER A 20 23.68 27.81 1.23
N ASP A 21 23.95 27.40 -0.02
CA ASP A 21 23.88 28.27 -1.16
C ASP A 21 22.43 28.39 -1.66
N GLU A 22 21.90 29.60 -1.52
CA GLU A 22 20.48 29.91 -1.80
C GLU A 22 20.13 29.66 -3.29
N THR A 23 21.06 29.94 -4.20
CA THR A 23 20.85 29.72 -5.66
C THR A 23 20.78 28.24 -6.01
N THR A 24 21.57 27.40 -5.33
CA THR A 24 21.52 25.94 -5.47
C THR A 24 20.25 25.37 -4.88
N LEU A 25 19.80 25.92 -3.75
CA LEU A 25 18.57 25.49 -3.08
C LEU A 25 17.34 25.79 -3.96
N GLU A 26 17.22 27.02 -4.49
CA GLU A 26 16.16 27.41 -5.41
C GLU A 26 16.15 26.53 -6.68
N ALA A 27 17.31 26.26 -7.26
CA ALA A 27 17.42 25.43 -8.45
C ALA A 27 17.00 23.97 -8.20
N LEU A 28 17.27 23.42 -6.99
CA LEU A 28 16.81 22.08 -6.59
C LEU A 28 15.30 22.06 -6.34
N GLU A 29 14.77 23.10 -5.72
CA GLU A 29 13.33 23.24 -5.50
C GLU A 29 12.57 23.40 -6.82
N ASP A 30 13.10 24.17 -7.77
CA ASP A 30 12.55 24.28 -9.12
C ASP A 30 12.55 22.92 -9.86
N LEU A 31 13.62 22.14 -9.72
CA LEU A 31 13.70 20.79 -10.27
C LEU A 31 12.67 19.84 -9.62
N LEU A 32 12.44 19.95 -8.33
CA LEU A 32 11.40 19.17 -7.64
C LEU A 32 10.00 19.46 -8.18
N PHE A 33 9.75 20.69 -8.66
CA PHE A 33 8.47 21.06 -9.27
C PHE A 33 8.39 20.72 -10.75
N ALA A 34 9.50 20.81 -11.48
CA ALA A 34 9.53 20.70 -12.94
C ALA A 34 9.83 19.28 -13.44
N ASP A 35 10.58 18.47 -12.69
CA ASP A 35 11.09 17.17 -13.11
C ASP A 35 10.57 16.04 -12.20
N GLU A 36 9.66 15.25 -12.75
CA GLU A 36 9.03 14.12 -12.08
C GLU A 36 10.03 12.99 -11.76
N GLU A 37 11.08 12.83 -12.58
CA GLU A 37 12.12 11.84 -12.34
C GLU A 37 13.02 12.25 -11.18
N PHE A 38 13.38 13.53 -11.13
CA PHE A 38 14.13 14.10 -10.01
C PHE A 38 13.35 14.02 -8.69
N CYS A 39 12.07 14.35 -8.71
CA CYS A 39 11.19 14.20 -7.53
C CYS A 39 11.16 12.78 -7.00
N SER A 40 11.19 11.77 -7.89
CA SER A 40 11.28 10.35 -7.51
C SER A 40 12.59 9.98 -6.86
N GLN A 41 13.70 10.49 -7.41
CA GLN A 41 15.03 10.20 -6.87
C GLN A 41 15.17 10.80 -5.48
N VAL A 42 14.63 12.00 -5.26
CA VAL A 42 14.60 12.65 -3.94
C VAL A 42 13.76 11.86 -2.95
N ALA A 43 12.57 11.39 -3.34
CA ALA A 43 11.73 10.57 -2.47
C ALA A 43 12.39 9.23 -2.11
N LEU A 44 13.07 8.59 -3.05
CA LEU A 44 13.81 7.34 -2.81
C LEU A 44 14.98 7.57 -1.83
N ALA A 45 15.76 8.63 -2.05
CA ALA A 45 16.87 8.99 -1.18
C ALA A 45 16.39 9.36 0.24
N GLU A 46 15.24 10.01 0.37
CA GLU A 46 14.62 10.29 1.67
C GLU A 46 14.26 9.00 2.42
N ASP A 47 13.65 8.04 1.74
CA ASP A 47 13.30 6.75 2.33
C ASP A 47 14.56 5.97 2.75
N GLU A 48 15.64 6.03 1.97
CA GLU A 48 16.93 5.41 2.33
C GLU A 48 17.54 6.05 3.58
N ILE A 49 17.52 7.39 3.69
CA ILE A 49 18.03 8.12 4.86
C ILE A 49 17.21 7.76 6.10
N ILE A 50 15.86 7.78 6.01
CA ILE A 50 14.99 7.44 7.12
C ILE A 50 15.19 5.98 7.56
N ASN A 51 15.29 5.05 6.62
CA ASN A 51 15.56 3.64 6.93
C ASN A 51 16.94 3.44 7.53
N GLY A 52 17.98 4.10 6.99
CA GLY A 52 19.35 4.07 7.52
C GLY A 52 19.41 4.61 8.95
N TYR A 53 18.70 5.69 9.25
CA TYR A 53 18.58 6.25 10.58
C TYR A 53 17.90 5.28 11.56
N VAL A 54 16.76 4.73 11.17
CA VAL A 54 16.00 3.77 11.99
C VAL A 54 16.80 2.50 12.23
N LEU A 55 17.62 2.04 11.29
CA LEU A 55 18.46 0.85 11.42
C LEU A 55 19.78 1.12 12.17
N GLY A 56 20.10 2.39 12.47
CA GLY A 56 21.36 2.78 13.11
C GLY A 56 22.56 2.63 12.17
N GLN A 57 22.34 2.73 10.88
CA GLN A 57 23.35 2.61 9.80
C GLN A 57 23.82 3.96 9.27
N LEU A 58 23.16 5.05 9.65
CA LEU A 58 23.63 6.40 9.35
C LEU A 58 24.86 6.74 10.22
N ASP A 59 25.80 7.50 9.66
CA ASP A 59 26.83 8.08 10.46
C ASP A 59 26.29 9.16 11.42
N ALA A 60 27.09 9.50 12.45
CA ALA A 60 26.65 10.41 13.51
C ALA A 60 26.35 11.83 13.00
N ALA A 61 27.04 12.28 11.93
CA ALA A 61 26.86 13.61 11.36
C ALA A 61 25.56 13.69 10.56
N ASP A 62 25.25 12.64 9.78
CA ASP A 62 24.01 12.54 9.01
C ASP A 62 22.80 12.37 9.92
N ALA A 63 22.92 11.57 10.98
CA ALA A 63 21.89 11.40 11.99
C ALA A 63 21.52 12.73 12.68
N ALA A 64 22.53 13.50 13.10
CA ALA A 64 22.33 14.79 13.73
C ALA A 64 21.69 15.82 12.78
N SER A 65 22.08 15.81 11.49
CA SER A 65 21.50 16.69 10.47
C SER A 65 20.04 16.33 10.19
N LEU A 66 19.72 15.05 10.10
CA LEU A 66 18.34 14.59 9.94
C LEU A 66 17.48 15.01 11.14
N GLU A 67 17.96 14.84 12.38
CA GLU A 67 17.24 15.27 13.58
C GLU A 67 16.97 16.78 13.61
N ALA A 68 17.92 17.59 13.13
CA ALA A 68 17.76 19.03 13.04
C ALA A 68 16.68 19.42 12.01
N THR A 69 16.59 18.72 10.88
CA THR A 69 15.60 18.97 9.82
C THR A 69 14.20 18.46 10.19
N LEU A 70 14.11 17.37 10.96
CA LEU A 70 12.83 16.80 11.42
C LEU A 70 12.02 17.75 12.30
N GLY A 71 12.68 18.72 12.95
CA GLY A 71 12.01 19.69 13.82
C GLY A 71 10.91 20.48 13.11
N ASN A 72 11.05 20.70 11.82
CA ASN A 72 10.22 21.62 11.03
C ASN A 72 9.29 20.94 10.00
N ASP A 73 9.37 19.59 9.82
CA ASP A 73 8.60 18.87 8.83
C ASP A 73 7.71 17.77 9.44
N PRO A 74 6.39 18.01 9.55
CA PRO A 74 5.45 17.02 10.12
C PRO A 74 5.35 15.73 9.30
N GLU A 75 5.54 15.79 7.96
CA GLU A 75 5.46 14.63 7.08
C GLU A 75 6.66 13.71 7.28
N ARG A 76 7.86 14.28 7.37
CA ARG A 76 9.07 13.52 7.69
C ARG A 76 9.03 12.90 9.07
N ARG A 77 8.47 13.61 10.06
CA ARG A 77 8.25 13.02 11.41
C ARG A 77 7.33 11.82 11.34
N PHE A 78 6.23 11.92 10.61
CA PHE A 78 5.30 10.82 10.45
C PHE A 78 5.97 9.59 9.78
N LYS A 79 6.74 9.80 8.70
CA LYS A 79 7.50 8.74 8.03
C LYS A 79 8.48 8.07 8.99
N LEU A 80 9.19 8.85 9.79
CA LEU A 80 10.14 8.33 10.77
C LEU A 80 9.45 7.53 11.89
N ASP A 81 8.34 8.03 12.43
CA ASP A 81 7.57 7.33 13.46
C ASP A 81 6.98 6.02 12.95
N LEU A 82 6.53 6.02 11.70
CA LEU A 82 6.07 4.81 11.03
C LEU A 82 7.20 3.79 10.87
N ALA A 83 8.37 4.21 10.39
CA ALA A 83 9.54 3.35 10.23
C ALA A 83 10.02 2.78 11.58
N ARG A 84 10.00 3.58 12.67
CA ARG A 84 10.32 3.11 14.04
C ARG A 84 9.33 2.06 14.54
N LYS A 85 8.03 2.28 14.36
CA LYS A 85 6.99 1.30 14.76
C LYS A 85 7.11 0.00 14.00
N VAL A 86 7.41 0.06 12.71
CA VAL A 86 7.66 -1.13 11.87
C VAL A 86 8.86 -1.90 12.39
N ARG A 87 9.98 -1.22 12.70
CA ARG A 87 11.17 -1.85 13.26
C ARG A 87 10.92 -2.47 14.64
N GLU A 88 10.25 -1.76 15.53
CA GLU A 88 9.94 -2.24 16.89
C GLU A 88 9.11 -3.54 16.82
N LYS A 89 8.11 -3.58 15.96
CA LYS A 89 7.33 -4.81 15.69
C LYS A 89 8.19 -5.92 15.08
N ALA A 90 9.12 -5.60 14.18
CA ALA A 90 10.02 -6.57 13.57
C ALA A 90 11.01 -7.16 14.59
N LEU A 91 11.56 -6.33 15.49
CA LEU A 91 12.47 -6.77 16.55
C LEU A 91 11.74 -7.56 17.64
N ALA A 92 10.54 -7.17 18.04
CA ALA A 92 9.71 -7.92 18.99
C ALA A 92 9.40 -9.35 18.48
N LYS A 93 9.30 -9.51 17.16
CA LYS A 93 9.11 -10.81 16.50
C LYS A 93 10.40 -11.66 16.48
N SER A 94 11.57 -11.04 16.37
CA SER A 94 12.88 -11.76 16.32
C SER A 94 13.35 -12.23 17.68
N VAL A 95 13.01 -11.56 18.76
CA VAL A 95 13.41 -11.95 20.13
C VAL A 95 12.68 -13.22 20.62
N ASN A 96 11.51 -13.53 20.03
CA ASN A 96 10.78 -14.76 20.35
C ASN A 96 11.22 -15.98 19.52
N ALA A 97 12.13 -15.85 18.56
CA ALA A 97 12.53 -16.92 17.64
C ALA A 97 13.82 -17.64 18.02
N VAL A 98 14.52 -17.23 19.07
CA VAL A 98 15.75 -17.91 19.49
C VAL A 98 15.49 -18.71 20.78
N LYS A 99 14.77 -19.80 20.66
CA LYS A 99 14.98 -20.97 21.52
C LYS A 99 15.55 -22.08 20.66
N GLU A 100 16.83 -22.29 20.81
CA GLU A 100 17.58 -23.39 20.18
C GLU A 100 16.89 -24.71 20.46
N LYS A 101 16.40 -25.37 19.40
CA LYS A 101 16.03 -26.78 19.47
C LYS A 101 17.30 -27.61 19.28
N PRO A 102 17.56 -28.64 20.10
CA PRO A 102 18.71 -29.50 19.93
C PRO A 102 18.66 -30.17 18.55
N SER A 103 19.79 -30.10 17.84
CA SER A 103 19.98 -30.66 16.53
C SER A 103 19.75 -32.19 16.55
N PHE A 104 18.64 -32.62 16.00
CA PHE A 104 18.29 -34.05 15.77
C PHE A 104 19.17 -34.69 14.70
N PHE A 105 19.88 -33.91 13.91
CA PHE A 105 20.67 -34.38 12.79
C PHE A 105 22.04 -34.96 13.18
N GLY A 106 22.52 -34.83 14.41
CA GLY A 106 23.79 -35.40 14.85
C GLY A 106 23.83 -36.92 14.99
N SER A 107 22.67 -37.57 15.14
CA SER A 107 22.57 -39.00 15.40
C SER A 107 22.32 -39.86 14.15
N ILE A 108 22.03 -39.24 13.00
CA ILE A 108 21.64 -39.95 11.76
C ILE A 108 22.85 -40.43 10.98
N ASN A 109 24.03 -39.85 11.17
CA ASN A 109 25.24 -40.17 10.38
C ASN A 109 25.90 -41.53 10.71
N LEU A 110 25.46 -42.21 11.78
CA LEU A 110 25.98 -43.53 12.15
C LEU A 110 25.19 -44.69 11.56
N PHE A 111 23.97 -44.44 11.03
CA PHE A 111 23.07 -45.50 10.50
C PHE A 111 23.30 -45.79 9.00
N PHE A 112 23.95 -44.87 8.25
CA PHE A 112 24.10 -45.00 6.80
C PHE A 112 25.33 -45.83 6.34
N ARG A 113 25.99 -46.51 7.25
CA ARG A 113 27.21 -47.31 6.88
C ARG A 113 26.93 -48.74 6.39
N GLN A 114 25.69 -49.18 6.31
CA GLN A 114 25.36 -50.49 5.77
C GLN A 114 24.35 -50.37 4.60
N PRO A 115 24.72 -50.76 3.36
CA PRO A 115 23.91 -50.55 2.16
C PRO A 115 22.60 -51.36 2.11
N MET A 116 22.42 -52.33 3.02
CA MET A 116 21.24 -53.21 3.04
C MET A 116 19.99 -52.54 3.65
N TYR A 117 20.14 -51.47 4.44
CA TYR A 117 19.00 -50.79 5.09
C TYR A 117 18.61 -49.46 4.40
N ALA A 118 19.44 -48.96 3.45
CA ALA A 118 19.17 -47.70 2.76
C ALA A 118 17.89 -47.76 1.90
N GLY A 119 17.63 -48.90 1.26
CA GLY A 119 16.42 -49.12 0.46
C GLY A 119 15.14 -49.19 1.30
N ALA A 120 15.17 -49.89 2.45
CA ALA A 120 14.04 -50.04 3.35
C ALA A 120 13.66 -48.67 4.03
N PHE A 121 14.71 -47.86 4.35
CA PHE A 121 14.50 -46.54 4.94
C PHE A 121 13.96 -45.54 3.92
N ALA A 122 14.40 -45.60 2.67
CA ALA A 122 13.85 -44.75 1.60
C ALA A 122 12.38 -45.07 1.31
N VAL A 123 11.99 -46.34 1.30
CA VAL A 123 10.58 -46.75 1.15
C VAL A 123 9.74 -46.31 2.36
N LEU A 124 10.29 -46.41 3.57
CA LEU A 124 9.60 -45.98 4.79
C LEU A 124 9.44 -44.45 4.84
N LEU A 125 10.44 -43.69 4.40
CA LEU A 125 10.40 -42.24 4.27
C LEU A 125 9.41 -41.81 3.20
N ILE A 126 9.36 -42.49 2.06
CA ILE A 126 8.35 -42.25 1.01
C ILE A 126 6.97 -42.61 1.52
N ALA A 127 6.79 -43.69 2.27
CA ALA A 127 5.51 -44.07 2.87
C ALA A 127 5.06 -43.09 3.96
N VAL A 128 5.98 -42.58 4.78
CA VAL A 128 5.70 -41.54 5.78
C VAL A 128 5.34 -40.20 5.11
N LEU A 129 6.10 -39.79 4.08
CA LEU A 129 5.79 -38.62 3.28
C LEU A 129 4.46 -38.74 2.53
N ALA A 130 4.22 -39.90 1.91
CA ALA A 130 2.94 -40.20 1.25
C ALA A 130 1.77 -40.24 2.26
N SER A 131 2.01 -40.81 3.46
CA SER A 131 1.00 -40.77 4.54
C SER A 131 0.78 -39.37 5.09
N ALA A 132 1.83 -38.58 5.26
CA ALA A 132 1.73 -37.19 5.68
C ALA A 132 0.99 -36.34 4.63
N ILE A 133 1.29 -36.54 3.35
CA ILE A 133 0.57 -35.90 2.23
C ILE A 133 -0.89 -36.40 2.16
N TYR A 134 -1.13 -37.69 2.37
CA TYR A 134 -2.48 -38.27 2.40
C TYR A 134 -3.29 -37.79 3.60
N LEU A 135 -2.68 -37.69 4.78
CA LEU A 135 -3.33 -37.21 6.00
C LEU A 135 -3.56 -35.68 5.96
N SER A 136 -2.63 -34.91 5.36
CA SER A 136 -2.80 -33.48 5.14
C SER A 136 -3.90 -33.17 4.09
N ARG A 137 -4.15 -34.13 3.16
CA ARG A 137 -5.25 -34.02 2.18
C ARG A 137 -6.62 -34.43 2.72
N LYS A 138 -6.71 -35.05 3.91
CA LYS A 138 -7.97 -35.47 4.51
C LYS A 138 -8.74 -34.39 5.29
N GLY A 139 -8.25 -33.17 5.35
CA GLY A 139 -8.96 -32.05 5.94
C GLY A 139 -9.06 -30.88 4.95
N SER A 140 -10.18 -30.69 4.34
CA SER A 140 -10.69 -29.51 3.65
C SER A 140 -10.55 -29.29 2.14
N PRO A 141 -9.98 -30.14 1.27
CA PRO A 141 -10.06 -29.88 -0.18
C PRO A 141 -11.51 -29.78 -0.67
N ASP A 142 -12.42 -30.58 -0.10
CA ASP A 142 -13.81 -30.59 -0.50
C ASP A 142 -14.58 -29.35 -0.01
N ASP A 143 -14.35 -28.92 1.24
CA ASP A 143 -15.02 -27.77 1.84
C ASP A 143 -14.66 -26.46 1.11
N LEU A 144 -13.36 -26.22 0.82
CA LEU A 144 -12.93 -25.05 0.05
C LEU A 144 -13.39 -25.11 -1.40
N ALA A 145 -13.42 -26.30 -2.02
CA ALA A 145 -13.95 -26.45 -3.37
C ALA A 145 -15.45 -26.15 -3.40
N GLU A 146 -16.21 -26.62 -2.39
CA GLU A 146 -17.61 -26.30 -2.23
C GLU A 146 -17.83 -24.80 -1.98
N LEU A 147 -17.02 -24.18 -1.11
CA LEU A 147 -17.04 -22.75 -0.85
C LEU A 147 -16.81 -21.93 -2.13
N ARG A 148 -15.78 -22.27 -2.90
CA ARG A 148 -15.48 -21.62 -4.19
C ARG A 148 -16.66 -21.73 -5.17
N SER A 149 -17.38 -22.86 -5.15
CA SER A 149 -18.54 -23.06 -6.04
C SER A 149 -19.68 -22.09 -5.75
N ILE A 150 -19.85 -21.67 -4.50
CA ILE A 150 -20.88 -20.68 -4.09
C ILE A 150 -20.58 -19.30 -4.67
N TYR A 151 -19.27 -18.94 -4.79
CA TYR A 151 -18.82 -17.61 -5.23
C TYR A 151 -18.42 -17.52 -6.71
N GLN A 152 -18.86 -18.47 -7.56
CA GLN A 152 -18.57 -18.43 -9.00
C GLN A 152 -19.26 -17.30 -9.76
N GLN A 153 -20.41 -16.85 -9.30
CA GLN A 153 -21.19 -15.80 -9.99
C GLN A 153 -20.91 -14.39 -9.46
N SER A 154 -20.51 -14.28 -8.20
CA SER A 154 -20.20 -13.02 -7.55
C SER A 154 -19.12 -13.24 -6.49
N ARG A 155 -18.03 -12.49 -6.59
CA ARG A 155 -16.94 -12.60 -5.60
C ARG A 155 -17.31 -11.89 -4.30
N PRO A 156 -16.88 -12.43 -3.14
CA PRO A 156 -17.23 -11.88 -1.83
C PRO A 156 -16.38 -10.66 -1.45
N THR A 157 -15.20 -10.49 -2.07
CA THR A 157 -14.23 -9.45 -1.75
C THR A 157 -13.77 -8.70 -2.99
N GLU A 158 -13.31 -7.47 -2.84
CA GLU A 158 -12.66 -6.74 -3.93
C GLU A 158 -11.28 -7.32 -4.23
N THR A 159 -10.57 -7.74 -3.19
CA THR A 159 -9.30 -8.45 -3.30
C THR A 159 -9.48 -9.84 -3.90
N ARG A 160 -8.40 -10.37 -4.49
CA ARG A 160 -8.34 -11.74 -4.99
C ARG A 160 -7.96 -12.68 -3.86
N ILE A 161 -8.89 -13.53 -3.45
CA ILE A 161 -8.61 -14.63 -2.52
C ILE A 161 -7.84 -15.73 -3.27
N SER A 162 -6.85 -16.31 -2.61
CA SER A 162 -6.01 -17.36 -3.19
C SER A 162 -6.84 -18.54 -3.72
N GLU A 163 -6.56 -18.91 -4.96
CA GLU A 163 -7.22 -20.02 -5.68
C GLU A 163 -8.72 -19.80 -6.00
N PHE A 164 -9.29 -18.64 -5.72
CA PHE A 164 -10.63 -18.30 -6.19
C PHE A 164 -10.58 -17.84 -7.64
N GLY A 165 -11.52 -18.33 -8.45
CA GLY A 165 -11.70 -17.91 -9.83
C GLY A 165 -12.19 -16.47 -9.95
N TYR A 166 -12.17 -15.94 -11.17
CA TYR A 166 -12.79 -14.65 -11.43
C TYR A 166 -14.30 -14.73 -11.29
N ALA A 167 -14.87 -13.78 -10.56
CA ALA A 167 -16.27 -13.44 -10.57
C ALA A 167 -16.40 -11.91 -10.48
N PRO A 168 -17.42 -11.30 -11.09
CA PRO A 168 -17.63 -9.86 -10.98
C PRO A 168 -17.90 -9.47 -9.53
N LEU A 169 -17.41 -8.28 -9.13
CA LEU A 169 -17.80 -7.67 -7.87
C LEU A 169 -19.19 -7.05 -8.07
N THR A 170 -20.22 -7.76 -7.65
CA THR A 170 -21.59 -7.24 -7.69
C THR A 170 -21.92 -6.63 -6.34
N GLN A 171 -22.31 -5.35 -6.33
CA GLN A 171 -22.82 -4.67 -5.12
C GLN A 171 -24.26 -5.09 -4.80
N VAL A 172 -24.63 -6.33 -5.12
CA VAL A 172 -25.95 -6.83 -4.77
C VAL A 172 -25.95 -7.13 -3.28
N ARG A 173 -26.56 -6.27 -2.50
CA ARG A 173 -26.97 -6.53 -1.12
C ARG A 173 -28.11 -7.57 -1.14
N GLY A 174 -27.77 -8.82 -1.47
CA GLY A 174 -28.65 -9.96 -1.33
C GLY A 174 -27.98 -10.97 -0.43
N ALA A 175 -28.63 -11.35 0.66
CA ALA A 175 -28.20 -12.53 1.40
C ALA A 175 -28.14 -13.73 0.42
N PRO A 176 -27.15 -14.63 0.54
CA PRO A 176 -27.14 -15.87 -0.24
C PRO A 176 -28.50 -16.56 -0.18
N GLU A 177 -28.89 -17.21 -1.26
CA GLU A 177 -30.14 -17.99 -1.26
C GLU A 177 -30.17 -18.96 -0.07
N SER A 178 -31.35 -19.29 0.43
CA SER A 178 -31.49 -20.15 1.63
C SER A 178 -30.78 -21.49 1.51
N ALA A 179 -30.66 -22.03 0.29
CA ALA A 179 -29.91 -23.25 -0.02
C ALA A 179 -28.40 -23.06 0.23
N ASP A 180 -27.83 -21.91 -0.14
CA ASP A 180 -26.42 -21.61 0.07
C ASP A 180 -26.12 -21.35 1.54
N GLN A 181 -27.03 -20.77 2.31
CA GLN A 181 -26.86 -20.61 3.76
C GLN A 181 -26.69 -21.95 4.50
N ASN A 182 -27.45 -22.99 4.08
CA ASN A 182 -27.29 -24.32 4.67
C ASN A 182 -25.96 -24.97 4.29
N ARG A 183 -25.48 -24.72 3.07
CA ARG A 183 -24.15 -25.17 2.61
C ARG A 183 -23.06 -24.46 3.40
N LEU A 184 -23.13 -23.14 3.56
CA LEU A 184 -22.18 -22.34 4.32
C LEU A 184 -22.08 -22.80 5.78
N ARG A 185 -23.20 -23.08 6.46
CA ARG A 185 -23.20 -23.60 7.83
C ARG A 185 -22.52 -24.98 7.94
N ARG A 186 -22.73 -25.86 6.95
CA ARG A 186 -22.06 -27.17 6.93
C ARG A 186 -20.55 -27.02 6.76
N ILE A 187 -20.13 -26.16 5.83
CA ILE A 187 -18.73 -25.84 5.58
C ILE A 187 -18.09 -25.27 6.85
N GLU A 188 -18.72 -24.29 7.50
CA GLU A 188 -18.24 -23.69 8.73
C GLU A 188 -17.99 -24.74 9.82
N ASN A 189 -18.99 -25.56 10.12
CA ASN A 189 -18.88 -26.59 11.14
C ASN A 189 -17.78 -27.59 10.81
N SER A 190 -17.66 -28.00 9.55
CA SER A 190 -16.61 -28.93 9.10
C SER A 190 -15.22 -28.33 9.27
N LEU A 191 -15.02 -27.05 8.89
CA LEU A 191 -13.73 -26.36 9.02
C LEU A 191 -13.35 -26.09 10.49
N ILE A 192 -14.31 -25.75 11.35
CA ILE A 192 -14.09 -25.60 12.78
C ILE A 192 -13.65 -26.94 13.38
N GLU A 193 -14.42 -28.01 13.11
CA GLU A 193 -14.11 -29.36 13.61
C GLU A 193 -12.72 -29.85 13.14
N ALA A 194 -12.39 -29.61 11.86
CA ALA A 194 -11.08 -29.96 11.31
C ALA A 194 -9.95 -29.18 12.01
N THR A 195 -10.16 -27.89 12.28
CA THR A 195 -9.18 -27.03 12.95
C THR A 195 -9.00 -27.39 14.42
N GLU A 196 -10.07 -27.78 15.13
CA GLU A 196 -10.00 -28.23 16.52
C GLU A 196 -9.34 -29.62 16.66
N LYS A 197 -9.67 -30.57 15.78
CA LYS A 197 -9.08 -31.91 15.81
C LYS A 197 -7.63 -31.98 15.37
N ASN A 198 -7.25 -31.18 14.39
CA ASN A 198 -5.91 -31.19 13.81
C ASN A 198 -5.45 -29.77 13.43
N PRO A 199 -5.09 -28.93 14.43
CA PRO A 199 -4.67 -27.57 14.17
C PRO A 199 -3.33 -27.54 13.41
N ASN A 200 -3.36 -27.11 12.15
CA ASN A 200 -2.21 -26.94 11.28
C ASN A 200 -2.41 -25.73 10.37
N ALA A 201 -1.37 -25.39 9.56
CA ALA A 201 -1.44 -24.24 8.64
C ALA A 201 -2.64 -24.33 7.70
N GLN A 202 -2.87 -25.50 7.12
CA GLN A 202 -3.91 -25.71 6.10
C GLN A 202 -5.33 -25.60 6.67
N THR A 203 -5.61 -26.21 7.83
CA THR A 203 -6.96 -26.15 8.45
C THR A 203 -7.28 -24.73 8.89
N ARG A 204 -6.31 -24.00 9.49
CA ARG A 204 -6.48 -22.61 9.88
C ARG A 204 -6.63 -21.68 8.69
N HIS A 205 -5.82 -21.87 7.64
CA HIS A 205 -5.96 -21.10 6.41
C HIS A 205 -7.35 -21.27 5.81
N ALA A 206 -7.84 -22.52 5.71
CA ALA A 206 -9.17 -22.81 5.17
C ALA A 206 -10.30 -22.14 5.98
N LEU A 207 -10.22 -22.20 7.31
CA LEU A 207 -11.19 -21.53 8.19
C LEU A 207 -11.09 -20.00 8.07
N GLY A 208 -9.87 -19.44 7.93
CA GLY A 208 -9.65 -18.03 7.68
C GLY A 208 -10.27 -17.57 6.35
N VAL A 209 -10.11 -18.34 5.28
CA VAL A 209 -10.74 -18.08 3.97
C VAL A 209 -12.27 -18.10 4.09
N PHE A 210 -12.83 -19.06 4.82
CA PHE A 210 -14.27 -19.08 5.09
C PHE A 210 -14.71 -17.77 5.76
N TYR A 211 -14.09 -17.37 6.87
CA TYR A 211 -14.45 -16.14 7.57
C TYR A 211 -14.27 -14.89 6.71
N LEU A 212 -13.24 -14.84 5.86
CA LEU A 212 -13.04 -13.74 4.91
C LEU A 212 -14.23 -13.63 3.94
N THR A 213 -14.71 -14.74 3.39
CA THR A 213 -15.88 -14.75 2.50
C THR A 213 -17.19 -14.36 3.20
N GLN A 214 -17.26 -14.51 4.52
CA GLN A 214 -18.42 -14.11 5.34
C GLN A 214 -18.27 -12.67 5.88
N HIS A 215 -17.25 -11.92 5.49
CA HIS A 215 -16.93 -10.58 6.00
C HIS A 215 -16.64 -10.53 7.51
N GLU A 216 -16.31 -11.67 8.11
CA GLU A 216 -15.89 -11.75 9.49
C GLU A 216 -14.37 -11.51 9.62
N HIS A 217 -13.94 -10.32 9.22
CA HIS A 217 -12.54 -9.98 8.99
C HIS A 217 -11.63 -10.24 10.19
N GLN A 218 -12.10 -9.93 11.41
CA GLN A 218 -11.31 -10.13 12.62
C GLN A 218 -11.07 -11.63 12.91
N LYS A 219 -12.05 -12.49 12.65
CA LYS A 219 -11.88 -13.94 12.77
C LYS A 219 -10.93 -14.47 11.68
N ALA A 220 -11.08 -13.98 10.45
CA ALA A 220 -10.19 -14.34 9.34
C ALA A 220 -8.73 -14.01 9.66
N ILE A 221 -8.44 -12.78 10.12
CA ILE A 221 -7.10 -12.35 10.53
C ILE A 221 -6.52 -13.30 11.59
N LYS A 222 -7.29 -13.59 12.63
CA LYS A 222 -6.85 -14.49 13.72
C LYS A 222 -6.47 -15.88 13.20
N GLU A 223 -7.25 -16.44 12.29
CA GLU A 223 -6.96 -17.77 11.76
C GLU A 223 -5.78 -17.76 10.79
N PHE A 224 -5.63 -16.73 9.95
CA PHE A 224 -4.45 -16.57 9.09
C PHE A 224 -3.16 -16.35 9.89
N GLU A 225 -3.18 -15.49 10.92
CA GLU A 225 -2.05 -15.35 11.85
C GLU A 225 -1.74 -16.67 12.58
N GLY A 226 -2.79 -17.43 12.90
CA GLY A 226 -2.65 -18.76 13.47
C GLY A 226 -2.02 -19.77 12.50
N ALA A 227 -2.33 -19.68 11.20
CA ALA A 227 -1.73 -20.51 10.16
C ALA A 227 -0.23 -20.19 9.99
N LEU A 228 0.15 -18.90 9.97
CA LEU A 228 1.53 -18.45 9.84
C LEU A 228 2.44 -18.86 11.00
N LYS A 229 1.90 -19.28 12.14
CA LYS A 229 2.72 -19.85 13.23
C LYS A 229 3.35 -21.21 12.88
N PHE A 230 2.83 -21.88 11.87
CA PHE A 230 3.36 -23.17 11.36
C PHE A 230 4.40 -22.99 10.26
N GLY A 231 4.52 -21.79 9.68
CA GLY A 231 5.48 -21.45 8.63
C GLY A 231 4.91 -20.35 7.72
N ASP A 232 5.81 -19.63 7.06
CA ASP A 232 5.44 -18.62 6.09
C ASP A 232 4.91 -19.28 4.79
N ASP A 233 3.78 -18.77 4.29
CA ASP A 233 3.15 -19.24 3.06
C ASP A 233 2.60 -18.04 2.27
N ALA A 234 2.91 -17.96 0.98
CA ALA A 234 2.54 -16.82 0.14
C ALA A 234 1.03 -16.63 0.01
N LYS A 235 0.26 -17.72 -0.04
CA LYS A 235 -1.21 -17.65 -0.12
C LYS A 235 -1.82 -17.18 1.19
N VAL A 236 -1.28 -17.64 2.32
CA VAL A 236 -1.74 -17.21 3.65
C VAL A 236 -1.47 -15.72 3.84
N HIS A 237 -0.29 -15.22 3.44
CA HIS A 237 0.01 -13.78 3.47
C HIS A 237 -0.90 -12.99 2.53
N ASN A 238 -1.18 -13.49 1.32
CA ASN A 238 -2.15 -12.87 0.42
C ASN A 238 -3.53 -12.74 1.06
N ASP A 239 -4.04 -13.80 1.67
CA ASP A 239 -5.40 -13.83 2.21
C ASP A 239 -5.49 -13.06 3.54
N LEU A 240 -4.40 -13.01 4.32
CA LEU A 240 -4.28 -12.12 5.48
C LEU A 240 -4.31 -10.65 5.06
N GLY A 241 -3.52 -10.28 4.03
CA GLY A 241 -3.55 -8.95 3.44
C GLY A 241 -4.94 -8.58 2.92
N SER A 242 -5.66 -9.54 2.34
CA SER A 242 -7.05 -9.36 1.89
C SER A 242 -7.99 -9.11 3.07
N ALA A 243 -7.82 -9.80 4.18
CA ALA A 243 -8.64 -9.59 5.38
C ALA A 243 -8.45 -8.18 5.99
N TYR A 244 -7.20 -7.69 6.04
CA TYR A 244 -6.91 -6.33 6.46
C TYR A 244 -7.50 -5.30 5.48
N PHE A 245 -7.36 -5.51 4.17
CA PHE A 245 -7.90 -4.63 3.14
C PHE A 245 -9.43 -4.49 3.23
N GLU A 246 -10.13 -5.61 3.37
CA GLU A 246 -11.59 -5.60 3.47
C GLU A 246 -12.07 -4.99 4.81
N ARG A 247 -11.33 -5.21 5.92
CA ARG A 247 -11.62 -4.56 7.20
C ARG A 247 -11.47 -3.03 7.12
N ALA A 248 -10.43 -2.56 6.45
CA ALA A 248 -10.18 -1.14 6.24
C ALA A 248 -11.38 -0.37 5.66
N LYS A 249 -12.23 -1.03 4.87
CA LYS A 249 -13.43 -0.39 4.28
C LYS A 249 -14.52 -0.05 5.28
N THR A 250 -14.50 -0.66 6.45
CA THR A 250 -15.51 -0.51 7.50
C THR A 250 -15.01 0.25 8.72
N GLU A 251 -13.70 0.54 8.79
CA GLU A 251 -13.06 1.23 9.90
C GLU A 251 -13.02 2.75 9.70
N PRO A 252 -12.96 3.54 10.80
CA PRO A 252 -12.67 4.98 10.75
C PRO A 252 -11.31 5.25 10.09
N GLU A 253 -11.12 6.48 9.58
CA GLU A 253 -9.98 6.83 8.70
C GLU A 253 -8.60 6.53 9.31
N ASP A 254 -8.40 6.77 10.60
CA ASP A 254 -7.15 6.46 11.31
C ASP A 254 -6.81 4.97 11.30
N LYS A 255 -7.78 4.13 11.63
CA LYS A 255 -7.65 2.67 11.60
C LYS A 255 -7.63 2.12 10.16
N ARG A 256 -8.41 2.74 9.27
CA ARG A 256 -8.41 2.40 7.86
C ARG A 256 -7.01 2.48 7.25
N LEU A 257 -6.27 3.56 7.53
CA LEU A 257 -4.90 3.71 7.05
C LEU A 257 -3.94 2.67 7.65
N GLU A 258 -4.11 2.33 8.94
CA GLU A 258 -3.33 1.28 9.59
C GLU A 258 -3.59 -0.08 8.92
N ASP A 259 -4.85 -0.43 8.68
CA ASP A 259 -5.23 -1.68 8.04
C ASP A 259 -4.75 -1.76 6.58
N LEU A 260 -4.83 -0.67 5.83
CA LEU A 260 -4.27 -0.62 4.46
C LEU A 260 -2.74 -0.79 4.46
N ALA A 261 -2.04 -0.24 5.44
CA ALA A 261 -0.60 -0.44 5.57
C ALA A 261 -0.25 -1.89 5.92
N GLN A 262 -0.99 -2.52 6.84
CA GLN A 262 -0.83 -3.95 7.16
C GLN A 262 -1.13 -4.83 5.94
N SER A 263 -2.19 -4.51 5.20
CA SER A 263 -2.54 -5.18 3.96
C SER A 263 -1.41 -5.12 2.93
N LEU A 264 -0.84 -3.94 2.68
CA LEU A 264 0.27 -3.77 1.76
C LEU A 264 1.53 -4.53 2.21
N GLU A 265 1.81 -4.56 3.51
CA GLU A 265 2.91 -5.34 4.08
C GLU A 265 2.73 -6.84 3.79
N GLU A 266 1.54 -7.37 4.04
CA GLU A 266 1.26 -8.79 3.84
C GLU A 266 1.29 -9.18 2.36
N PHE A 267 0.73 -8.37 1.46
CA PHE A 267 0.87 -8.59 0.00
C PHE A 267 2.32 -8.49 -0.47
N THR A 268 3.13 -7.64 0.17
CA THR A 268 4.56 -7.54 -0.15
C THR A 268 5.31 -8.79 0.29
N LYS A 269 4.98 -9.37 1.46
CA LYS A 269 5.53 -10.67 1.90
C LYS A 269 5.11 -11.79 0.94
N ALA A 270 3.83 -11.84 0.57
CA ALA A 270 3.32 -12.81 -0.40
C ALA A 270 4.10 -12.76 -1.74
N THR A 271 4.28 -11.55 -2.29
CA THR A 271 5.02 -11.37 -3.55
C THR A 271 6.53 -11.63 -3.44
N LYS A 272 7.11 -11.50 -2.24
CA LYS A 272 8.51 -11.88 -1.98
C LYS A 272 8.68 -13.40 -1.89
N LEU A 273 7.70 -14.10 -1.30
CA LEU A 273 7.71 -15.57 -1.19
C LEU A 273 7.41 -16.24 -2.54
N ASP A 274 6.44 -15.71 -3.28
CA ASP A 274 6.10 -16.15 -4.63
C ASP A 274 5.84 -14.95 -5.54
N GLY A 275 6.85 -14.58 -6.32
CA GLY A 275 6.78 -13.48 -7.29
C GLY A 275 5.85 -13.76 -8.49
N ASN A 276 5.27 -14.96 -8.60
CA ASN A 276 4.32 -15.34 -9.65
C ASN A 276 2.88 -15.50 -9.12
N LEU A 277 2.65 -15.31 -7.82
CA LEU A 277 1.30 -15.34 -7.26
C LEU A 277 0.52 -14.13 -7.76
N LEU A 278 -0.29 -14.34 -8.81
CA LEU A 278 -1.03 -13.27 -9.49
C LEU A 278 -2.02 -12.56 -8.56
N GLU A 279 -2.61 -13.28 -7.62
CA GLU A 279 -3.50 -12.73 -6.62
C GLU A 279 -2.79 -11.68 -5.78
N ALA A 280 -1.60 -11.99 -5.28
CA ALA A 280 -0.84 -11.07 -4.44
C ALA A 280 -0.34 -9.84 -5.22
N LEU A 281 0.06 -10.01 -6.48
CA LEU A 281 0.46 -8.89 -7.34
C LEU A 281 -0.71 -7.94 -7.62
N PHE A 282 -1.90 -8.48 -7.91
CA PHE A 282 -3.13 -7.70 -8.10
C PHE A 282 -3.49 -6.94 -6.82
N ASN A 283 -3.54 -7.64 -5.70
CA ASN A 283 -3.95 -7.11 -4.41
C ASN A 283 -2.96 -6.05 -3.90
N LYS A 284 -1.66 -6.25 -4.11
CA LYS A 284 -0.65 -5.22 -3.82
C LYS A 284 -0.89 -3.93 -4.59
N SER A 285 -1.22 -4.05 -5.88
CA SER A 285 -1.53 -2.89 -6.72
C SER A 285 -2.78 -2.17 -6.24
N LEU A 286 -3.78 -2.92 -5.81
CA LEU A 286 -5.02 -2.38 -5.26
C LEU A 286 -4.77 -1.63 -3.93
N ALA A 287 -3.99 -2.22 -3.02
CA ALA A 287 -3.65 -1.59 -1.75
C ALA A 287 -2.85 -0.29 -1.93
N LEU A 288 -1.86 -0.27 -2.84
CA LEU A 288 -1.11 0.93 -3.19
C LEU A 288 -2.02 2.03 -3.76
N GLN A 289 -3.01 1.64 -4.57
CA GLN A 289 -3.99 2.58 -5.12
C GLN A 289 -4.89 3.18 -4.03
N GLU A 290 -5.36 2.37 -3.09
CA GLU A 290 -6.25 2.82 -1.99
C GLU A 290 -5.54 3.69 -0.95
N LEU A 291 -4.24 3.49 -0.74
CA LEU A 291 -3.43 4.36 0.11
C LEU A 291 -3.28 5.79 -0.44
N ARG A 292 -3.41 6.00 -1.76
CA ARG A 292 -3.36 7.29 -2.46
C ARG A 292 -2.08 8.12 -2.27
N THR A 293 -1.20 7.71 -1.38
CA THR A 293 0.06 8.42 -1.08
C THR A 293 1.19 8.09 -2.05
N MET A 294 1.04 7.01 -2.81
CA MET A 294 2.09 6.47 -3.70
C MET A 294 1.55 6.17 -5.12
N PRO A 295 0.99 7.18 -5.84
CA PRO A 295 0.30 6.94 -7.12
C PRO A 295 1.22 6.37 -8.22
N ARG A 296 2.51 6.70 -8.18
CA ARG A 296 3.50 6.15 -9.11
C ARG A 296 3.73 4.67 -8.85
N GLN A 297 3.96 4.29 -7.60
CA GLN A 297 4.15 2.88 -7.24
C GLN A 297 2.91 2.05 -7.56
N ALA A 298 1.70 2.60 -7.35
CA ALA A 298 0.46 1.96 -7.75
C ALA A 298 0.41 1.69 -9.27
N LYS A 299 0.78 2.68 -10.10
CA LYS A 299 0.85 2.51 -11.56
C LYS A 299 1.87 1.46 -11.98
N GLU A 300 3.08 1.51 -11.45
CA GLU A 300 4.12 0.52 -11.77
C GLU A 300 3.71 -0.89 -11.31
N SER A 301 3.06 -1.01 -10.17
CA SER A 301 2.55 -2.29 -9.68
C SER A 301 1.47 -2.87 -10.60
N TRP A 302 0.52 -2.03 -11.09
CA TRP A 302 -0.46 -2.46 -12.10
C TRP A 302 0.19 -2.86 -13.42
N LYS A 303 1.20 -2.13 -13.90
CA LYS A 303 1.95 -2.49 -15.11
C LYS A 303 2.66 -3.83 -14.94
N LEU A 304 3.31 -4.05 -13.79
CA LEU A 304 3.97 -5.33 -13.48
C LEU A 304 2.96 -6.49 -13.47
N TYR A 305 1.79 -6.29 -12.86
CA TYR A 305 0.71 -7.28 -12.91
C TYR A 305 0.32 -7.61 -14.35
N LEU A 306 0.08 -6.59 -15.18
CA LEU A 306 -0.35 -6.75 -16.58
C LEU A 306 0.72 -7.39 -17.47
N GLN A 307 2.01 -7.30 -17.13
CA GLN A 307 3.08 -8.05 -17.80
C GLN A 307 2.97 -9.55 -17.55
N LYS A 308 2.46 -9.97 -16.38
CA LYS A 308 2.31 -11.38 -16.02
C LYS A 308 0.93 -11.95 -16.39
N ASP A 309 -0.09 -11.14 -16.36
CA ASP A 309 -1.46 -11.48 -16.73
C ASP A 309 -2.00 -10.46 -17.72
N SER A 310 -1.93 -10.78 -19.01
CA SER A 310 -2.32 -9.86 -20.08
C SER A 310 -3.72 -10.09 -20.65
N SER A 311 -4.43 -11.18 -20.30
CA SER A 311 -5.63 -11.60 -21.04
C SER A 311 -6.78 -12.09 -20.17
N SER A 312 -6.59 -12.33 -18.88
CA SER A 312 -7.67 -12.78 -18.01
C SER A 312 -8.71 -11.66 -17.77
N PRO A 313 -9.92 -11.99 -17.30
CA PRO A 313 -10.87 -10.98 -16.83
C PRO A 313 -10.32 -10.08 -15.71
N TRP A 314 -9.38 -10.58 -14.91
CA TRP A 314 -8.65 -9.79 -13.91
C TRP A 314 -7.73 -8.74 -14.56
N ALA A 315 -7.13 -9.08 -15.72
CA ALA A 315 -6.33 -8.13 -16.49
C ALA A 315 -7.19 -6.97 -17.03
N ASP A 316 -8.44 -7.23 -17.42
CA ASP A 316 -9.36 -6.17 -17.81
C ASP A 316 -9.68 -5.22 -16.66
N GLU A 317 -9.83 -5.74 -15.46
CA GLU A 317 -10.03 -4.94 -14.25
C GLU A 317 -8.78 -4.15 -13.87
N ALA A 318 -7.61 -4.75 -13.98
CA ALA A 318 -6.32 -4.08 -13.77
C ALA A 318 -6.10 -2.92 -14.76
N ARG A 319 -6.45 -3.10 -16.05
CA ARG A 319 -6.40 -2.01 -17.06
C ARG A 319 -7.32 -0.85 -16.70
N LYS A 320 -8.55 -1.15 -16.24
CA LYS A 320 -9.48 -0.11 -15.79
C LYS A 320 -8.93 0.67 -14.59
N ASN A 321 -8.30 -0.01 -13.63
CA ASN A 321 -7.69 0.63 -12.48
C ASN A 321 -6.50 1.50 -12.89
N LEU A 322 -5.61 1.00 -13.75
CA LEU A 322 -4.49 1.76 -14.30
C LEU A 322 -4.96 3.01 -15.06
N ALA A 323 -5.93 2.86 -15.96
CA ALA A 323 -6.48 3.99 -16.72
C ALA A 323 -7.13 5.05 -15.82
N ARG A 324 -7.79 4.61 -14.72
CA ARG A 324 -8.35 5.54 -13.72
C ARG A 324 -7.26 6.34 -13.02
N LEU A 325 -6.15 5.72 -12.61
CA LEU A 325 -5.00 6.42 -12.02
C LEU A 325 -4.37 7.40 -13.00
N GLU A 326 -4.19 7.02 -14.26
CA GLU A 326 -3.63 7.87 -15.30
C GLU A 326 -4.53 9.07 -15.61
N SER A 327 -5.84 8.87 -15.69
CA SER A 327 -6.78 9.97 -15.90
C SER A 327 -6.83 10.94 -14.72
N GLN A 328 -6.79 10.44 -13.48
CA GLN A 328 -6.74 11.30 -12.29
C GLN A 328 -5.48 12.15 -12.27
N GLN A 329 -4.33 11.58 -12.61
CA GLN A 329 -3.07 12.31 -12.66
C GLN A 329 -3.07 13.39 -13.77
N THR A 330 -3.65 13.06 -14.94
CA THR A 330 -3.79 14.03 -16.03
C THR A 330 -4.68 15.21 -15.62
N LEU A 331 -5.78 14.92 -14.90
CA LEU A 331 -6.65 15.97 -14.38
C LEU A 331 -5.94 16.85 -13.35
N LEU A 332 -5.17 16.26 -12.43
CA LEU A 332 -4.40 17.04 -11.45
C LEU A 332 -3.37 17.95 -12.11
N LYS A 333 -2.59 17.44 -13.06
CA LYS A 333 -1.62 18.28 -13.83
C LYS A 333 -2.31 19.41 -14.57
N LYS A 334 -3.48 19.17 -15.15
CA LYS A 334 -4.27 20.21 -15.81
C LYS A 334 -4.77 21.26 -14.80
N ASP A 335 -5.24 20.83 -13.65
CA ASP A 335 -5.71 21.72 -12.58
C ASP A 335 -4.55 22.59 -12.04
N GLU A 336 -3.35 22.02 -11.86
CA GLU A 336 -2.12 22.73 -11.46
C GLU A 336 -1.69 23.75 -12.50
N GLN A 337 -1.73 23.41 -13.79
CA GLN A 337 -1.41 24.34 -14.87
C GLN A 337 -2.39 25.52 -14.90
N ILE A 338 -3.67 25.27 -14.74
CA ILE A 338 -4.71 26.31 -14.69
C ILE A 338 -4.47 27.25 -13.52
N LEU A 339 -4.13 26.72 -12.34
CA LEU A 339 -3.81 27.54 -11.18
C LEU A 339 -2.57 28.39 -11.44
N SER A 340 -1.52 27.80 -12.01
CA SER A 340 -0.30 28.52 -12.38
C SER A 340 -0.60 29.65 -13.37
N ASP A 341 -1.34 29.38 -14.44
CA ASP A 341 -1.71 30.37 -15.45
C ASP A 341 -2.54 31.50 -14.84
N PHE A 342 -3.43 31.18 -13.91
CA PHE A 342 -4.21 32.16 -13.17
C PHE A 342 -3.33 33.07 -12.30
N VAL A 343 -2.41 32.50 -11.52
CA VAL A 343 -1.48 33.24 -10.65
C VAL A 343 -0.57 34.14 -11.48
N ILE A 344 -0.08 33.65 -12.64
CA ILE A 344 0.73 34.45 -13.56
C ILE A 344 -0.06 35.62 -14.13
N ALA A 345 -1.29 35.41 -14.58
CA ALA A 345 -2.14 36.50 -15.08
C ALA A 345 -2.40 37.54 -13.99
N TYR A 346 -2.70 37.10 -12.77
CA TYR A 346 -2.90 37.97 -11.63
C TYR A 346 -1.64 38.79 -11.29
N ARG A 347 -0.47 38.14 -11.21
CA ARG A 347 0.84 38.79 -10.96
C ARG A 347 1.14 39.89 -11.99
N ASN A 348 0.76 39.64 -13.23
CA ASN A 348 0.98 40.61 -14.33
C ASN A 348 -0.08 41.69 -14.41
N HIS A 349 -1.03 41.76 -13.44
CA HIS A 349 -2.19 42.68 -13.47
C HIS A 349 -3.05 42.53 -14.73
N ASP A 350 -3.10 41.33 -15.29
CA ASP A 350 -3.97 40.98 -16.41
C ASP A 350 -5.29 40.44 -15.92
N ASP A 351 -6.10 41.33 -15.35
CA ASP A 351 -7.39 40.96 -14.75
C ASP A 351 -8.35 40.32 -15.77
N ALA A 352 -8.25 40.76 -17.04
CA ALA A 352 -9.07 40.21 -18.13
C ALA A 352 -8.72 38.75 -18.39
N ARG A 353 -7.42 38.41 -18.39
CA ARG A 353 -6.95 37.02 -18.56
C ARG A 353 -7.31 36.17 -17.33
N ALA A 354 -7.09 36.69 -16.12
CA ALA A 354 -7.46 36.01 -14.88
C ALA A 354 -8.96 35.67 -14.86
N GLN A 355 -9.80 36.63 -15.26
CA GLN A 355 -11.23 36.42 -15.39
C GLN A 355 -11.59 35.39 -16.46
N THR A 356 -10.96 35.43 -17.62
CA THR A 356 -11.15 34.46 -18.69
C THR A 356 -10.85 33.05 -18.20
N ILE A 357 -9.71 32.83 -17.50
CA ILE A 357 -9.33 31.54 -16.93
C ILE A 357 -10.38 31.07 -15.92
N HIS A 358 -10.87 31.95 -15.06
CA HIS A 358 -11.93 31.63 -14.10
C HIS A 358 -13.22 31.18 -14.81
N ASP A 359 -13.66 31.89 -15.82
CA ASP A 359 -14.90 31.61 -16.54
C ASP A 359 -14.80 30.33 -17.40
N GLU A 360 -13.68 30.15 -18.12
CA GLU A 360 -13.41 28.94 -18.91
C GLU A 360 -13.34 27.67 -18.07
N THR A 361 -12.92 27.78 -16.82
CA THR A 361 -12.74 26.64 -15.92
C THR A 361 -13.99 26.28 -15.13
N LYS A 362 -15.12 26.98 -15.33
CA LYS A 362 -16.42 26.67 -14.70
C LYS A 362 -16.33 26.46 -13.18
N GLY A 363 -15.61 27.33 -12.51
CA GLY A 363 -15.45 27.26 -11.05
C GLY A 363 -14.43 26.21 -10.59
N LEU A 364 -13.51 25.77 -11.46
CA LEU A 364 -12.40 24.88 -11.08
C LEU A 364 -11.58 25.49 -9.94
N LEU A 365 -11.37 26.81 -9.93
CA LEU A 365 -10.69 27.55 -8.87
C LEU A 365 -11.40 27.48 -7.51
N LYS A 366 -12.67 27.08 -7.48
CA LYS A 366 -13.43 26.80 -6.25
C LYS A 366 -13.11 25.42 -5.65
N LYS A 367 -12.43 24.52 -6.37
CA LYS A 367 -12.13 23.20 -5.85
C LYS A 367 -11.29 23.31 -4.58
N PRO A 368 -11.67 22.62 -3.49
CA PRO A 368 -10.92 22.65 -2.23
C PRO A 368 -9.43 22.30 -2.38
N ALA A 369 -9.10 21.42 -3.32
CA ALA A 369 -7.72 21.03 -3.62
C ALA A 369 -6.87 22.22 -4.11
N LEU A 370 -7.41 23.06 -5.02
CA LEU A 370 -6.69 24.22 -5.54
C LEU A 370 -6.60 25.35 -4.50
N GLN A 371 -7.64 25.53 -3.70
CA GLN A 371 -7.62 26.45 -2.56
C GLN A 371 -6.57 26.04 -1.54
N MET A 372 -6.46 24.75 -1.26
CA MET A 372 -5.45 24.19 -0.37
C MET A 372 -4.02 24.41 -0.90
N GLN A 373 -3.79 24.34 -2.21
CA GLN A 373 -2.49 24.65 -2.81
C GLN A 373 -2.10 26.12 -2.61
N LEU A 374 -2.99 27.07 -2.85
CA LEU A 374 -2.73 28.50 -2.58
C LEU A 374 -2.48 28.75 -1.10
N SER A 375 -3.27 28.15 -0.22
CA SER A 375 -3.08 28.25 1.23
C SER A 375 -1.73 27.65 1.65
N ARG A 376 -1.32 26.52 1.08
CA ARG A 376 -0.02 25.92 1.31
C ARG A 376 1.13 26.81 0.86
N ARG A 377 1.05 27.41 -0.35
CA ARG A 377 2.04 28.38 -0.81
C ARG A 377 2.17 29.57 0.13
N TYR A 378 1.05 30.14 0.56
CA TYR A 378 1.03 31.22 1.57
C TYR A 378 1.75 30.83 2.86
N LEU A 379 1.44 29.66 3.42
CA LEU A 379 2.04 29.19 4.67
C LEU A 379 3.54 28.95 4.54
N ILE A 380 3.97 28.33 3.43
CA ILE A 380 5.39 28.09 3.14
C ILE A 380 6.15 29.42 2.99
N ALA A 381 5.63 30.36 2.19
CA ALA A 381 6.23 31.67 2.01
C ALA A 381 6.33 32.44 3.36
N ARG A 382 5.30 32.39 4.19
CA ARG A 382 5.32 32.95 5.55
C ARG A 382 6.39 32.34 6.42
N GLN A 383 6.54 31.02 6.34
CA GLN A 383 7.52 30.28 7.13
C GLN A 383 8.98 30.59 6.72
N ARG A 384 9.20 30.80 5.41
CA ARG A 384 10.50 31.20 4.84
C ARG A 384 10.82 32.70 5.03
N GLY A 385 9.88 33.49 5.50
CA GLY A 385 10.01 34.94 5.63
C GLY A 385 9.82 35.68 4.31
N ASP A 386 9.41 35.00 3.23
CA ASP A 386 9.10 35.61 1.94
C ASP A 386 7.73 36.33 2.01
N GLN A 387 7.82 37.61 2.39
CA GLN A 387 6.63 38.44 2.49
C GLN A 387 5.99 38.76 1.14
N ALA A 388 6.76 38.76 0.06
CA ALA A 388 6.28 39.05 -1.29
C ALA A 388 5.41 37.89 -1.80
N GLU A 389 5.91 36.67 -1.75
CA GLU A 389 5.17 35.46 -2.15
C GLU A 389 3.96 35.20 -1.24
N ALA A 390 4.12 35.39 0.07
CA ALA A 390 3.01 35.28 1.00
C ALA A 390 1.88 36.27 0.68
N LYS A 391 2.24 37.53 0.42
CA LYS A 391 1.27 38.55 0.03
C LYS A 391 0.59 38.19 -1.29
N GLU A 392 1.36 37.79 -2.29
CA GLU A 392 0.84 37.38 -3.60
C GLU A 392 -0.15 36.23 -3.49
N SER A 393 0.17 35.19 -2.73
CA SER A 393 -0.73 34.06 -2.51
C SER A 393 -2.03 34.46 -1.80
N LEU A 394 -1.92 35.36 -0.81
CA LEU A 394 -3.08 35.90 -0.09
C LEU A 394 -3.93 36.79 -1.00
N ASP A 395 -3.30 37.66 -1.78
CA ASP A 395 -4.00 38.53 -2.72
C ASP A 395 -4.72 37.72 -3.81
N ALA A 396 -4.09 36.64 -4.33
CA ALA A 396 -4.73 35.73 -5.27
C ALA A 396 -5.96 35.03 -4.65
N MET A 397 -5.87 34.56 -3.42
CA MET A 397 -7.03 33.99 -2.69
C MET A 397 -8.14 35.02 -2.49
N THR A 398 -7.75 36.24 -2.13
CA THR A 398 -8.72 37.36 -1.93
C THR A 398 -9.39 37.74 -3.25
N PHE A 399 -8.64 37.76 -4.35
CA PHE A 399 -9.20 38.05 -5.68
C PHE A 399 -10.21 36.99 -6.10
N ILE A 400 -9.87 35.70 -5.95
CA ILE A 400 -10.81 34.59 -6.22
C ILE A 400 -12.06 34.73 -5.36
N GLY A 401 -11.89 35.02 -4.06
CA GLY A 401 -13.00 35.19 -3.13
C GLY A 401 -13.90 36.36 -3.46
N SER A 402 -13.31 37.53 -3.80
CA SER A 402 -14.07 38.72 -4.18
C SER A 402 -14.83 38.57 -5.50
N PHE A 403 -14.22 37.85 -6.44
CA PHE A 403 -14.83 37.54 -7.72
C PHE A 403 -16.05 36.61 -7.55
N GLU A 404 -15.94 35.59 -6.72
CA GLU A 404 -17.01 34.68 -6.39
C GLU A 404 -18.15 35.38 -5.62
N GLN A 405 -17.81 36.28 -4.68
CA GLN A 405 -18.79 37.07 -3.96
C GLN A 405 -19.57 37.97 -4.93
N ALA A 406 -18.90 38.58 -5.91
CA ALA A 406 -19.55 39.44 -6.89
C ALA A 406 -20.55 38.67 -7.79
N GLN A 407 -20.27 37.41 -8.10
CA GLN A 407 -21.12 36.57 -8.93
C GLN A 407 -22.26 35.84 -8.19
N HIS A 408 -22.00 35.41 -6.96
CA HIS A 408 -22.89 34.45 -6.28
C HIS A 408 -23.36 34.90 -4.88
N SER A 409 -22.94 36.06 -4.40
CA SER A 409 -23.23 36.54 -3.02
C SER A 409 -22.76 35.56 -1.91
N GLU A 410 -21.79 34.69 -2.21
CA GLU A 410 -21.25 33.73 -1.27
C GLU A 410 -19.88 34.17 -0.75
N PHE A 411 -19.70 34.14 0.59
CA PHE A 411 -18.42 34.42 1.26
C PHE A 411 -17.54 33.18 1.28
N PHE A 412 -16.61 33.06 0.35
CA PHE A 412 -15.81 31.85 0.19
C PHE A 412 -14.49 31.83 0.99
N PHE A 413 -13.90 33.00 1.29
CA PHE A 413 -12.59 33.10 1.95
C PHE A 413 -12.55 33.98 3.20
N LEU A 414 -13.69 34.38 3.76
CA LEU A 414 -13.73 35.30 4.89
C LEU A 414 -14.12 34.66 6.24
N ASN A 415 -14.12 33.33 6.33
CA ASN A 415 -14.31 32.62 7.61
C ASN A 415 -13.09 31.81 8.00
#